data_cb41d86e09ca315ba15c9294a77bf52a
#
_entry.id   cb41d86e09ca315ba15c9294a77bf52a
#
_cell.length_a   1.000
_cell.length_b   1.000
_cell.length_c   1.000
_cell.angle_alpha   90.00
_cell.angle_beta   90.00
_cell.angle_gamma   90.00
#
_symmetry.space_group_name_H-M   'P 1'
#
loop_
_entity.id
_entity.type
_entity.pdbx_description
1 polymer ?
#
loop_
_entity_poly.entity_id
_entity_poly.type
_entity_poly.pdbx_seq_one_letter_code
_entity_poly.pdbx_strand_id
1 'polypeptide(L)'
;FSVPVFVRPVFFRSLVFLIHIFLISIFAMTMVLYLDKFLFMAEMIVNRGVSFIEIMMMMVYISPSFFAITIPMAVLMASVVTFNQFSANNEWVAMKACNLSFLQLMKPVLVFSLVAYFLANIVMFWALPWGNQSYKVLVYDIIKNRANVDIKPNVFNRDFKNLILLVKEHQQNSLLKGVFIADTSKGGTPQIIPSKQGVIFSNRETLKIQLKLNNGTIHKLSNEGGDYQTLNFDRYDINLSLPDTERLEQKALVGNR
;
A
#
# COMPACT_ATOMS: atom_id res chain seq x y z
N PHE A 1 50.19 -9.63 -14.04
CA PHE A 1 49.43 -8.37 -14.19
C PHE A 1 49.36 -7.68 -12.84
N SER A 2 50.45 -7.00 -12.44
CA SER A 2 50.50 -6.20 -11.24
C SER A 2 49.67 -4.94 -11.46
N VAL A 3 48.54 -4.84 -10.77
CA VAL A 3 47.77 -3.59 -10.66
C VAL A 3 48.72 -2.55 -10.05
N PRO A 4 49.04 -1.44 -10.72
CA PRO A 4 49.97 -0.47 -10.19
C PRO A 4 49.48 -0.01 -8.82
N VAL A 5 50.43 0.04 -7.85
CA VAL A 5 50.16 0.31 -6.42
C VAL A 5 49.31 1.56 -6.19
N PHE A 6 49.27 2.47 -7.15
CA PHE A 6 48.50 3.70 -7.13
C PHE A 6 47.00 3.52 -7.44
N VAL A 7 46.57 2.43 -8.12
CA VAL A 7 45.16 2.20 -8.50
C VAL A 7 44.32 1.76 -7.31
N ARG A 8 44.92 1.04 -6.34
CA ARG A 8 44.20 0.57 -5.14
C ARG A 8 43.59 1.69 -4.30
N PRO A 9 44.35 2.73 -3.88
CA PRO A 9 43.77 3.78 -3.05
C PRO A 9 42.69 4.60 -3.80
N VAL A 10 42.89 4.85 -5.09
CA VAL A 10 41.90 5.56 -5.90
C VAL A 10 40.61 4.75 -6.02
N PHE A 11 40.72 3.46 -6.28
CA PHE A 11 39.55 2.56 -6.34
C PHE A 11 38.77 2.54 -5.04
N PHE A 12 39.46 2.39 -3.90
CA PHE A 12 38.81 2.33 -2.58
C PHE A 12 38.16 3.66 -2.21
N ARG A 13 38.83 4.78 -2.47
CA ARG A 13 38.29 6.13 -2.23
C ARG A 13 37.03 6.39 -3.08
N SER A 14 37.07 6.02 -4.37
CA SER A 14 35.91 6.14 -5.25
C SER A 14 34.74 5.29 -4.77
N LEU A 15 34.99 4.07 -4.33
CA LEU A 15 33.98 3.16 -3.83
C LEU A 15 33.31 3.71 -2.54
N VAL A 16 34.11 4.17 -1.60
CA VAL A 16 33.63 4.78 -0.34
C VAL A 16 32.75 6.01 -0.65
N PHE A 17 33.20 6.84 -1.58
CA PHE A 17 32.45 8.03 -1.98
C PHE A 17 31.12 7.66 -2.65
N LEU A 18 31.11 6.69 -3.56
CA LEU A 18 29.89 6.13 -4.15
C LEU A 18 28.89 5.64 -3.12
N ILE A 19 29.36 4.89 -2.11
CA ILE A 19 28.52 4.39 -1.02
C ILE A 19 27.90 5.54 -0.23
N HIS A 20 28.65 6.58 0.10
CA HIS A 20 28.12 7.73 0.84
C HIS A 20 27.02 8.46 0.05
N ILE A 21 27.27 8.77 -1.23
CA ILE A 21 26.28 9.43 -2.08
C ILE A 21 25.05 8.54 -2.25
N PHE A 22 25.23 7.23 -2.42
CA PHE A 22 24.16 6.26 -2.52
C PHE A 22 23.26 6.25 -1.28
N LEU A 23 23.85 6.20 -0.08
CA LEU A 23 23.11 6.23 1.18
C LEU A 23 22.32 7.53 1.36
N ILE A 24 22.95 8.67 1.05
CA ILE A 24 22.28 9.98 1.09
C ILE A 24 21.12 10.02 0.07
N SER A 25 21.34 9.53 -1.15
CA SER A 25 20.33 9.53 -2.22
C SER A 25 19.15 8.60 -1.87
N ILE A 26 19.42 7.40 -1.37
CA ILE A 26 18.38 6.49 -0.89
C ILE A 26 17.55 7.15 0.21
N PHE A 27 18.21 7.72 1.22
CA PHE A 27 17.52 8.37 2.33
C PHE A 27 16.64 9.52 1.85
N ALA A 28 17.19 10.42 1.03
CA ALA A 28 16.46 11.57 0.51
C ALA A 28 15.23 11.15 -0.34
N MET A 29 15.42 10.23 -1.28
CA MET A 29 14.32 9.76 -2.14
C MET A 29 13.26 8.99 -1.35
N THR A 30 13.67 8.16 -0.40
CA THR A 30 12.74 7.42 0.44
C THR A 30 11.94 8.37 1.33
N MET A 31 12.55 9.42 1.88
CA MET A 31 11.85 10.45 2.66
C MET A 31 10.77 11.17 1.83
N VAL A 32 11.07 11.51 0.58
CA VAL A 32 10.06 12.14 -0.31
C VAL A 32 8.86 11.20 -0.53
N LEU A 33 9.10 9.90 -0.76
CA LEU A 33 8.02 8.93 -0.94
C LEU A 33 7.21 8.72 0.35
N TYR A 34 7.85 8.78 1.52
CA TYR A 34 7.16 8.70 2.80
C TYR A 34 6.29 9.91 3.08
N LEU A 35 6.68 11.13 2.64
CA LEU A 35 5.86 12.32 2.82
C LEU A 35 4.47 12.18 2.21
N ASP A 36 4.37 11.63 1.00
CA ASP A 36 3.08 11.35 0.35
C ASP A 36 2.21 10.39 1.18
N LYS A 37 2.81 9.37 1.75
CA LYS A 37 2.09 8.38 2.59
C LYS A 37 1.79 8.88 3.99
N PHE A 38 2.63 9.75 4.52
CA PHE A 38 2.45 10.32 5.85
C PHE A 38 1.16 11.14 5.95
N LEU A 39 0.85 11.95 4.94
CA LEU A 39 -0.40 12.71 4.89
C LEU A 39 -1.63 11.80 4.91
N PHE A 40 -1.61 10.73 4.11
CA PHE A 40 -2.68 9.73 4.11
C PHE A 40 -2.82 9.02 5.47
N MET A 41 -1.70 8.67 6.11
CA MET A 41 -1.70 8.01 7.42
C MET A 41 -2.14 8.94 8.55
N ALA A 42 -1.79 10.23 8.49
CA ALA A 42 -2.27 11.23 9.45
C ALA A 42 -3.80 11.36 9.39
N GLU A 43 -4.38 11.33 8.20
CA GLU A 43 -5.83 11.31 8.01
C GLU A 43 -6.48 10.07 8.65
N MET A 44 -5.83 8.92 8.57
CA MET A 44 -6.30 7.69 9.22
C MET A 44 -6.28 7.77 10.75
N ILE A 45 -5.30 8.45 11.34
CA ILE A 45 -5.27 8.70 12.80
C ILE A 45 -6.48 9.56 13.21
N VAL A 46 -6.63 10.72 12.54
CA VAL A 46 -7.61 11.72 12.94
C VAL A 46 -9.04 11.24 12.67
N ASN A 47 -9.31 10.72 11.48
CA ASN A 47 -10.67 10.38 11.06
C ASN A 47 -11.11 8.99 11.50
N ARG A 48 -10.16 8.06 11.70
CA ARG A 48 -10.45 6.66 11.99
C ARG A 48 -9.87 6.15 13.32
N GLY A 49 -9.15 7.01 14.09
CA GLY A 49 -8.55 6.67 15.38
C GLY A 49 -7.57 5.48 15.31
N VAL A 50 -6.88 5.24 14.18
CA VAL A 50 -5.89 4.17 14.02
C VAL A 50 -4.75 4.36 15.02
N SER A 51 -4.32 3.29 15.68
CA SER A 51 -3.23 3.37 16.64
C SER A 51 -1.92 3.79 15.95
N PHE A 52 -1.11 4.61 16.63
CA PHE A 52 0.19 5.01 16.12
C PHE A 52 1.10 3.82 15.81
N ILE A 53 1.00 2.73 16.60
CA ILE A 53 1.77 1.50 16.38
C ILE A 53 1.35 0.80 15.08
N GLU A 54 0.05 0.76 14.78
CA GLU A 54 -0.46 0.18 13.52
C GLU A 54 0.07 0.96 12.32
N ILE A 55 0.15 2.29 12.42
CA ILE A 55 0.72 3.13 11.37
C ILE A 55 2.21 2.89 11.19
N MET A 56 2.98 2.78 12.28
CA MET A 56 4.39 2.42 12.18
C MET A 56 4.59 1.07 11.49
N MET A 57 3.77 0.07 11.81
CA MET A 57 3.79 -1.22 11.12
C MET A 57 3.44 -1.09 9.64
N MET A 58 2.44 -0.27 9.29
CA MET A 58 2.12 0.01 7.89
C MET A 58 3.30 0.62 7.14
N MET A 59 4.02 1.57 7.75
CA MET A 59 5.21 2.18 7.17
C MET A 59 6.32 1.14 6.93
N VAL A 60 6.57 0.25 7.89
CA VAL A 60 7.54 -0.82 7.72
C VAL A 60 7.17 -1.78 6.60
N TYR A 61 5.90 -2.17 6.49
CA TYR A 61 5.44 -3.09 5.44
C TYR A 61 5.44 -2.48 4.04
N ILE A 62 5.28 -1.16 3.90
CA ILE A 62 5.34 -0.48 2.61
C ILE A 62 6.78 -0.16 2.17
N SER A 63 7.76 -0.15 3.11
CA SER A 63 9.17 0.17 2.86
C SER A 63 9.80 -0.61 1.70
N PRO A 64 9.60 -1.95 1.56
CA PRO A 64 10.19 -2.70 0.46
C PRO A 64 9.75 -2.21 -0.92
N SER A 65 8.50 -1.73 -1.05
CA SER A 65 7.98 -1.17 -2.30
C SER A 65 8.73 0.12 -2.68
N PHE A 66 9.10 0.93 -1.70
CA PHE A 66 9.90 2.13 -1.93
C PHE A 66 11.33 1.78 -2.31
N PHE A 67 11.96 0.84 -1.60
CA PHE A 67 13.32 0.42 -1.90
C PHE A 67 13.46 -0.20 -3.29
N ALA A 68 12.47 -0.91 -3.78
CA ALA A 68 12.47 -1.46 -5.13
C ALA A 68 12.65 -0.37 -6.22
N ILE A 69 12.12 0.83 -5.97
CA ILE A 69 12.21 1.98 -6.89
C ILE A 69 13.44 2.83 -6.57
N THR A 70 13.71 3.10 -5.28
CA THR A 70 14.76 4.04 -4.88
C THR A 70 16.16 3.49 -5.06
N ILE A 71 16.39 2.16 -4.93
CA ILE A 71 17.72 1.57 -5.10
C ILE A 71 18.29 1.85 -6.49
N PRO A 72 17.60 1.50 -7.62
CA PRO A 72 18.16 1.78 -8.95
C PRO A 72 18.36 3.28 -9.22
N MET A 73 17.42 4.12 -8.76
CA MET A 73 17.54 5.57 -8.92
C MET A 73 18.72 6.14 -8.11
N ALA A 74 18.94 5.64 -6.89
CA ALA A 74 20.05 6.08 -6.06
C ALA A 74 21.42 5.63 -6.62
N VAL A 75 21.51 4.45 -7.25
CA VAL A 75 22.72 4.00 -7.96
C VAL A 75 23.06 4.95 -9.10
N LEU A 76 22.06 5.33 -9.89
CA LEU A 76 22.24 6.26 -10.99
C LEU A 76 22.71 7.63 -10.48
N MET A 77 22.02 8.18 -9.47
CA MET A 77 22.41 9.46 -8.84
C MET A 77 23.81 9.41 -8.25
N ALA A 78 24.14 8.37 -7.50
CA ALA A 78 25.48 8.19 -6.91
C ALA A 78 26.56 8.16 -7.99
N SER A 79 26.32 7.45 -9.09
CA SER A 79 27.27 7.38 -10.21
C SER A 79 27.47 8.74 -10.86
N VAL A 80 26.39 9.45 -11.21
CA VAL A 80 26.45 10.76 -11.86
C VAL A 80 27.16 11.79 -10.97
N VAL A 81 26.78 11.87 -9.68
CA VAL A 81 27.37 12.83 -8.75
C VAL A 81 28.85 12.53 -8.53
N THR A 82 29.25 11.25 -8.42
CA THR A 82 30.65 10.86 -8.26
C THR A 82 31.50 11.26 -9.46
N PHE A 83 31.04 10.99 -10.68
CA PHE A 83 31.77 11.40 -11.87
C PHE A 83 31.83 12.92 -12.05
N ASN A 84 30.75 13.62 -11.71
CA ASN A 84 30.73 15.08 -11.75
C ASN A 84 31.76 15.68 -10.78
N GLN A 85 31.86 15.12 -9.57
CA GLN A 85 32.83 15.60 -8.57
C GLN A 85 34.28 15.32 -8.97
N PHE A 86 34.58 14.18 -9.60
CA PHE A 86 35.91 13.90 -10.15
C PHE A 86 36.28 14.88 -11.27
N SER A 87 35.33 15.30 -12.08
CA SER A 87 35.51 16.29 -13.12
C SER A 87 35.71 17.68 -12.51
N ALA A 88 34.91 18.11 -11.57
CA ALA A 88 34.96 19.41 -10.93
C ALA A 88 36.26 19.63 -10.15
N ASN A 89 36.80 18.61 -9.51
CA ASN A 89 38.07 18.68 -8.77
C ASN A 89 39.32 18.51 -9.63
N ASN A 90 39.20 18.43 -10.98
CA ASN A 90 40.27 18.10 -11.91
C ASN A 90 40.98 16.76 -11.62
N GLU A 91 40.40 15.92 -10.74
CA GLU A 91 40.93 14.58 -10.42
C GLU A 91 40.95 13.70 -11.68
N TRP A 92 39.99 13.89 -12.59
CA TRP A 92 39.92 13.25 -13.90
C TRP A 92 41.18 13.53 -14.75
N VAL A 93 41.61 14.80 -14.81
CA VAL A 93 42.77 15.20 -15.58
C VAL A 93 44.05 14.63 -14.98
N ALA A 94 44.18 14.69 -13.66
CA ALA A 94 45.31 14.11 -12.93
C ALA A 94 45.42 12.59 -13.14
N MET A 95 44.32 11.87 -13.10
CA MET A 95 44.27 10.42 -13.34
C MET A 95 44.66 10.05 -14.77
N LYS A 96 44.23 10.84 -15.77
CA LYS A 96 44.66 10.68 -17.16
C LYS A 96 46.16 10.94 -17.33
N ALA A 97 46.71 11.94 -16.66
CA ALA A 97 48.14 12.21 -16.68
C ALA A 97 48.97 11.04 -16.11
N CYS A 98 48.42 10.28 -15.18
CA CYS A 98 49.00 9.03 -14.65
C CYS A 98 48.73 7.80 -15.58
N ASN A 99 48.32 8.02 -16.84
CA ASN A 99 48.04 6.98 -17.84
C ASN A 99 46.95 5.95 -17.39
N LEU A 100 46.00 6.37 -16.54
CA LEU A 100 44.86 5.54 -16.19
C LEU A 100 43.80 5.58 -17.29
N SER A 101 43.40 4.42 -17.77
CA SER A 101 42.35 4.31 -18.78
C SER A 101 40.95 4.56 -18.18
N PHE A 102 40.02 5.05 -19.01
CA PHE A 102 38.62 5.26 -18.64
C PHE A 102 37.96 3.99 -18.06
N LEU A 103 38.25 2.84 -18.65
CA LEU A 103 37.74 1.55 -18.19
C LEU A 103 38.21 1.17 -16.76
N GLN A 104 39.43 1.60 -16.41
CA GLN A 104 39.93 1.37 -15.04
C GLN A 104 39.20 2.22 -14.00
N LEU A 105 38.80 3.44 -14.37
CA LEU A 105 38.02 4.34 -13.54
C LEU A 105 36.57 3.92 -13.40
N MET A 106 36.01 3.23 -14.39
CA MET A 106 34.66 2.68 -14.32
C MET A 106 34.54 1.40 -13.46
N LYS A 107 35.64 0.69 -13.20
CA LYS A 107 35.61 -0.55 -12.41
C LYS A 107 34.92 -0.41 -11.04
N PRO A 108 35.21 0.60 -10.20
CA PRO A 108 34.53 0.74 -8.92
C PRO A 108 33.02 0.96 -9.08
N VAL A 109 32.59 1.69 -10.10
CA VAL A 109 31.16 1.92 -10.38
C VAL A 109 30.50 0.63 -10.84
N LEU A 110 31.12 -0.16 -11.71
CA LEU A 110 30.59 -1.43 -12.17
C LEU A 110 30.47 -2.44 -11.03
N VAL A 111 31.47 -2.57 -10.17
CA VAL A 111 31.43 -3.46 -8.99
C VAL A 111 30.31 -3.01 -8.05
N PHE A 112 30.22 -1.71 -7.77
CA PHE A 112 29.17 -1.16 -6.92
C PHE A 112 27.78 -1.40 -7.52
N SER A 113 27.58 -1.14 -8.80
CA SER A 113 26.29 -1.37 -9.49
C SER A 113 25.90 -2.84 -9.49
N LEU A 114 26.87 -3.75 -9.63
CA LEU A 114 26.61 -5.19 -9.55
C LEU A 114 26.14 -5.60 -8.14
N VAL A 115 26.77 -5.10 -7.09
CA VAL A 115 26.35 -5.35 -5.70
C VAL A 115 24.94 -4.78 -5.45
N ALA A 116 24.71 -3.54 -5.89
CA ALA A 116 23.39 -2.91 -5.76
C ALA A 116 22.30 -3.64 -6.56
N TYR A 117 22.64 -4.21 -7.73
CA TYR A 117 21.74 -5.06 -8.51
C TYR A 117 21.30 -6.30 -7.72
N PHE A 118 22.23 -7.03 -7.10
CA PHE A 118 21.87 -8.17 -6.26
C PHE A 118 21.02 -7.76 -5.07
N LEU A 119 21.34 -6.63 -4.42
CA LEU A 119 20.54 -6.08 -3.32
C LEU A 119 19.11 -5.76 -3.79
N ALA A 120 18.96 -5.10 -4.93
CA ALA A 120 17.65 -4.79 -5.50
C ALA A 120 16.83 -6.05 -5.80
N ASN A 121 17.47 -7.11 -6.33
CA ASN A 121 16.81 -8.39 -6.57
C ASN A 121 16.32 -9.04 -5.28
N ILE A 122 17.12 -9.06 -4.20
CA ILE A 122 16.71 -9.57 -2.90
C ILE A 122 15.48 -8.83 -2.40
N VAL A 123 15.49 -7.51 -2.47
CA VAL A 123 14.33 -6.69 -2.08
C VAL A 123 13.11 -7.02 -2.93
N MET A 124 13.26 -7.15 -4.25
CA MET A 124 12.16 -7.35 -5.18
C MET A 124 11.52 -8.74 -5.06
N PHE A 125 12.35 -9.80 -4.88
CA PHE A 125 11.82 -11.18 -4.85
C PHE A 125 11.38 -11.64 -3.47
N TRP A 126 11.95 -11.11 -2.39
CA TRP A 126 11.68 -11.57 -1.03
C TRP A 126 10.98 -10.52 -0.18
N ALA A 127 11.53 -9.32 -0.08
CA ALA A 127 11.01 -8.30 0.81
C ALA A 127 9.70 -7.68 0.29
N LEU A 128 9.58 -7.43 -1.01
CA LEU A 128 8.40 -6.83 -1.64
C LEU A 128 7.13 -7.68 -1.49
N PRO A 129 7.12 -8.98 -1.84
CA PRO A 129 5.92 -9.82 -1.68
C PRO A 129 5.54 -9.97 -0.20
N TRP A 130 6.54 -10.16 0.69
CA TRP A 130 6.29 -10.22 2.13
C TRP A 130 5.67 -8.91 2.65
N GLY A 131 6.23 -7.77 2.30
CA GLY A 131 5.74 -6.46 2.72
C GLY A 131 4.31 -6.20 2.22
N ASN A 132 4.05 -6.46 0.94
CA ASN A 132 2.73 -6.27 0.35
C ASN A 132 1.66 -7.17 0.98
N GLN A 133 1.99 -8.41 1.28
CA GLN A 133 1.05 -9.33 1.93
C GLN A 133 0.77 -8.91 3.37
N SER A 134 1.81 -8.59 4.15
CA SER A 134 1.68 -8.13 5.53
C SER A 134 0.90 -6.82 5.62
N TYR A 135 1.13 -5.90 4.69
CA TYR A 135 0.37 -4.66 4.59
C TYR A 135 -1.12 -4.92 4.34
N LYS A 136 -1.47 -5.80 3.39
CA LYS A 136 -2.87 -6.17 3.11
C LYS A 136 -3.56 -6.77 4.33
N VAL A 137 -2.90 -7.68 5.03
CA VAL A 137 -3.43 -8.33 6.24
C VAL A 137 -3.64 -7.29 7.35
N LEU A 138 -2.67 -6.40 7.58
CA LEU A 138 -2.79 -5.37 8.62
C LEU A 138 -3.93 -4.40 8.32
N VAL A 139 -4.04 -3.90 7.09
CA VAL A 139 -5.15 -3.03 6.67
C VAL A 139 -6.50 -3.73 6.88
N TYR A 140 -6.58 -5.00 6.51
CA TYR A 140 -7.78 -5.79 6.71
C TYR A 140 -8.14 -5.95 8.20
N ASP A 141 -7.18 -6.26 9.06
CA ASP A 141 -7.43 -6.41 10.50
C ASP A 141 -7.88 -5.08 11.14
N ILE A 142 -7.31 -3.94 10.73
CA ILE A 142 -7.76 -2.61 11.13
C ILE A 142 -9.21 -2.37 10.71
N ILE A 143 -9.54 -2.63 9.46
CA ILE A 143 -10.88 -2.44 8.92
C ILE A 143 -11.88 -3.35 9.63
N LYS A 144 -11.54 -4.63 9.81
CA LYS A 144 -12.38 -5.62 10.50
C LYS A 144 -12.70 -5.24 11.93
N ASN A 145 -11.68 -4.87 12.70
CA ASN A 145 -11.86 -4.51 14.10
C ASN A 145 -12.75 -3.27 14.24
N ARG A 146 -12.74 -2.39 13.25
CA ARG A 146 -13.56 -1.17 13.23
C ARG A 146 -14.95 -1.37 12.67
N ALA A 147 -15.12 -2.19 11.62
CA ALA A 147 -16.44 -2.52 11.10
C ALA A 147 -17.32 -3.17 12.20
N ASN A 148 -16.70 -3.89 13.14
CA ASN A 148 -17.42 -4.42 14.31
C ASN A 148 -17.68 -3.39 15.41
N VAL A 149 -16.90 -2.30 15.50
CA VAL A 149 -16.98 -1.32 16.60
C VAL A 149 -17.74 -0.05 16.19
N ASP A 150 -17.74 0.32 14.90
CA ASP A 150 -18.26 1.61 14.44
C ASP A 150 -19.72 1.59 13.96
N ILE A 151 -20.41 0.43 13.98
CA ILE A 151 -21.84 0.41 13.70
C ILE A 151 -22.58 0.96 14.92
N LYS A 152 -22.84 2.27 14.88
CA LYS A 152 -23.59 2.96 15.93
C LYS A 152 -25.06 2.56 15.84
N PRO A 153 -25.67 2.03 16.91
CA PRO A 153 -27.09 1.72 16.92
C PRO A 153 -27.91 3.01 16.77
N ASN A 154 -29.04 2.91 16.07
CA ASN A 154 -29.97 4.02 15.83
C ASN A 154 -29.41 5.20 15.04
N VAL A 155 -28.30 5.02 14.31
CA VAL A 155 -27.70 6.04 13.44
C VAL A 155 -27.56 5.48 12.01
N PHE A 156 -27.76 6.31 11.01
CA PHE A 156 -27.49 5.94 9.62
C PHE A 156 -25.99 5.91 9.37
N ASN A 157 -25.42 4.71 9.30
CA ASN A 157 -24.03 4.48 8.97
C ASN A 157 -23.86 4.54 7.44
N ARG A 158 -23.04 5.48 6.95
CA ARG A 158 -22.73 5.73 5.52
C ARG A 158 -21.31 5.34 5.15
N ASP A 159 -20.65 4.58 6.00
CA ASP A 159 -19.23 4.20 5.82
C ASP A 159 -19.03 3.17 4.71
N PHE A 160 -20.12 2.58 4.20
CA PHE A 160 -20.10 1.60 3.13
C PHE A 160 -20.50 2.24 1.79
N LYS A 161 -19.74 1.94 0.74
CA LYS A 161 -19.99 2.48 -0.60
C LYS A 161 -21.36 2.05 -1.11
N ASN A 162 -22.18 3.00 -1.51
CA ASN A 162 -23.54 2.79 -2.04
C ASN A 162 -24.50 2.05 -1.10
N LEU A 163 -24.18 1.93 0.18
CA LEU A 163 -25.02 1.30 1.18
C LEU A 163 -25.20 2.23 2.38
N ILE A 164 -26.46 2.41 2.79
CA ILE A 164 -26.80 3.08 4.05
C ILE A 164 -27.33 2.01 4.99
N LEU A 165 -26.66 1.84 6.11
CA LEU A 165 -26.99 0.84 7.11
C LEU A 165 -27.55 1.51 8.38
N LEU A 166 -28.74 1.11 8.81
CA LEU A 166 -29.31 1.46 10.11
C LEU A 166 -29.51 0.17 10.91
N VAL A 167 -29.03 0.13 12.14
CA VAL A 167 -29.18 -1.01 13.05
C VAL A 167 -29.83 -0.53 14.32
N LYS A 168 -30.87 -1.22 14.81
CA LYS A 168 -31.53 -0.87 16.08
C LYS A 168 -30.71 -1.26 17.30
N GLU A 169 -30.17 -2.47 17.30
CA GLU A 169 -29.37 -2.98 18.41
C GLU A 169 -28.15 -3.72 17.88
N HIS A 170 -27.00 -3.43 18.47
CA HIS A 170 -25.75 -4.15 18.24
C HIS A 170 -25.43 -4.98 19.49
N GLN A 171 -25.44 -6.30 19.36
CA GLN A 171 -25.14 -7.24 20.42
C GLN A 171 -23.68 -7.71 20.33
N GLN A 172 -23.07 -8.03 21.47
CA GLN A 172 -21.75 -8.67 21.50
C GLN A 172 -21.77 -9.91 20.59
N ASN A 173 -20.70 -10.11 19.81
CA ASN A 173 -20.57 -11.21 18.85
C ASN A 173 -21.02 -10.92 17.40
N SER A 174 -20.97 -9.67 16.94
CA SER A 174 -21.28 -9.26 15.54
C SER A 174 -22.74 -9.53 15.12
N LEU A 175 -23.64 -9.77 16.09
CA LEU A 175 -25.06 -9.96 15.84
C LEU A 175 -25.77 -8.60 15.86
N LEU A 176 -26.46 -8.30 14.77
CA LEU A 176 -27.24 -7.09 14.58
C LEU A 176 -28.72 -7.42 14.60
N LYS A 177 -29.52 -6.65 15.33
CA LYS A 177 -30.98 -6.78 15.36
C LYS A 177 -31.64 -5.55 14.74
N GLY A 178 -32.71 -5.79 14.01
CA GLY A 178 -33.46 -4.73 13.34
C GLY A 178 -32.61 -3.97 12.32
N VAL A 179 -32.10 -4.70 11.34
CA VAL A 179 -31.22 -4.17 10.29
C VAL A 179 -32.07 -3.58 9.17
N PHE A 180 -31.76 -2.36 8.78
CA PHE A 180 -32.36 -1.68 7.64
C PHE A 180 -31.24 -1.23 6.71
N ILE A 181 -31.30 -1.65 5.46
CA ILE A 181 -30.32 -1.33 4.44
C ILE A 181 -31.00 -0.61 3.28
N ALA A 182 -30.41 0.50 2.85
CA ALA A 182 -30.73 1.12 1.58
C ALA A 182 -29.53 0.90 0.64
N ASP A 183 -29.74 0.10 -0.41
CA ASP A 183 -28.72 -0.24 -1.41
C ASP A 183 -28.97 0.57 -2.69
N THR A 184 -28.00 1.41 -3.04
CA THR A 184 -27.99 2.23 -4.27
C THR A 184 -26.99 1.72 -5.31
N SER A 185 -26.40 0.52 -5.11
CA SER A 185 -25.33 -0.01 -5.97
C SER A 185 -25.80 -0.43 -7.36
N LYS A 186 -27.07 -0.79 -7.51
CA LYS A 186 -27.63 -1.30 -8.79
C LYS A 186 -28.32 -0.21 -9.59
N GLY A 187 -27.62 0.84 -9.94
CA GLY A 187 -27.93 1.88 -10.91
C GLY A 187 -29.40 2.23 -11.15
N GLY A 188 -29.97 3.17 -10.38
CA GLY A 188 -31.24 3.80 -10.70
C GLY A 188 -32.21 3.92 -9.52
N THR A 189 -32.73 2.85 -8.96
CA THR A 189 -33.66 2.90 -7.82
C THR A 189 -33.09 2.28 -6.57
N PRO A 190 -33.14 2.99 -5.42
CA PRO A 190 -32.67 2.43 -4.17
C PRO A 190 -33.52 1.22 -3.77
N GLN A 191 -32.84 0.13 -3.42
CA GLN A 191 -33.50 -1.05 -2.85
C GLN A 191 -33.50 -0.94 -1.33
N ILE A 192 -34.63 -1.16 -0.71
CA ILE A 192 -34.77 -1.13 0.76
C ILE A 192 -34.88 -2.56 1.25
N ILE A 193 -33.99 -2.94 2.19
CA ILE A 193 -33.88 -4.30 2.69
C ILE A 193 -34.00 -4.30 4.22
N PRO A 194 -35.20 -4.33 4.79
CA PRO A 194 -35.42 -4.58 6.19
C PRO A 194 -35.20 -6.05 6.53
N SER A 195 -34.48 -6.32 7.60
CA SER A 195 -34.23 -7.66 8.13
C SER A 195 -34.34 -7.70 9.65
N LYS A 196 -34.82 -8.81 10.20
CA LYS A 196 -34.95 -8.98 11.64
C LYS A 196 -33.57 -9.15 12.32
N GLN A 197 -32.66 -9.85 11.66
CA GLN A 197 -31.33 -10.15 12.19
C GLN A 197 -30.29 -10.09 11.07
N GLY A 198 -29.09 -9.65 11.42
CA GLY A 198 -27.93 -9.68 10.56
C GLY A 198 -26.69 -10.11 11.35
N VAL A 199 -25.76 -10.74 10.66
CA VAL A 199 -24.46 -11.10 11.23
C VAL A 199 -23.36 -10.64 10.29
N ILE A 200 -22.36 -9.95 10.84
CA ILE A 200 -21.20 -9.52 10.08
C ILE A 200 -20.16 -10.62 10.12
N PHE A 201 -19.80 -11.12 8.95
CA PHE A 201 -18.71 -12.07 8.78
C PHE A 201 -17.57 -11.41 8.04
N SER A 202 -16.36 -11.59 8.53
CA SER A 202 -15.15 -11.20 7.82
C SER A 202 -14.38 -12.46 7.44
N ASN A 203 -14.11 -12.63 6.13
CA ASN A 203 -13.28 -13.73 5.66
C ASN A 203 -11.83 -13.25 5.50
N ARG A 204 -10.92 -13.83 6.27
CA ARG A 204 -9.47 -13.50 6.24
C ARG A 204 -8.79 -13.90 4.93
N GLU A 205 -9.26 -14.95 4.27
CA GLU A 205 -8.63 -15.44 3.04
C GLU A 205 -8.99 -14.55 1.84
N THR A 206 -10.25 -14.13 1.75
CA THR A 206 -10.74 -13.28 0.65
C THR A 206 -10.66 -11.79 0.95
N LEU A 207 -10.30 -11.40 2.18
CA LEU A 207 -10.27 -10.02 2.67
C LEU A 207 -11.59 -9.26 2.44
N LYS A 208 -12.72 -9.98 2.46
CA LYS A 208 -14.07 -9.43 2.24
C LYS A 208 -14.87 -9.42 3.53
N ILE A 209 -15.61 -8.34 3.74
CA ILE A 209 -16.58 -8.24 4.82
C ILE A 209 -17.95 -8.54 4.22
N GLN A 210 -18.66 -9.49 4.79
CA GLN A 210 -19.98 -9.91 4.35
C GLN A 210 -20.99 -9.68 5.47
N LEU A 211 -22.13 -9.12 5.12
CA LEU A 211 -23.27 -9.02 6.01
C LEU A 211 -24.30 -10.08 5.59
N LYS A 212 -24.53 -11.04 6.44
CA LYS A 212 -25.58 -12.06 6.25
C LYS A 212 -26.83 -11.62 6.98
N LEU A 213 -27.88 -11.43 6.21
CA LEU A 213 -29.21 -11.06 6.71
C LEU A 213 -30.07 -12.31 6.80
N ASN A 214 -30.82 -12.42 7.88
CA ASN A 214 -31.78 -13.51 8.09
C ASN A 214 -33.18 -12.94 8.30
N ASN A 215 -34.14 -13.58 7.65
CA ASN A 215 -35.57 -13.25 7.74
C ASN A 215 -35.86 -11.78 7.42
N GLY A 216 -35.88 -11.47 6.13
CA GLY A 216 -36.11 -10.11 5.65
C GLY A 216 -36.90 -10.06 4.36
N THR A 217 -37.11 -8.83 3.90
CA THR A 217 -37.80 -8.53 2.65
C THR A 217 -36.97 -7.55 1.84
N ILE A 218 -36.97 -7.69 0.52
CA ILE A 218 -36.38 -6.72 -0.42
C ILE A 218 -37.51 -5.96 -1.07
N HIS A 219 -37.49 -4.65 -0.93
CA HIS A 219 -38.43 -3.75 -1.56
C HIS A 219 -37.70 -3.02 -2.69
N LYS A 220 -38.20 -3.21 -3.92
CA LYS A 220 -37.66 -2.60 -5.13
C LYS A 220 -38.77 -1.89 -5.91
N LEU A 221 -38.49 -0.65 -6.29
CA LEU A 221 -39.32 0.05 -7.25
C LEU A 221 -38.84 -0.26 -8.66
N SER A 222 -39.72 -0.73 -9.54
CA SER A 222 -39.36 -0.99 -10.95
C SER A 222 -39.21 0.31 -11.73
N ASN A 223 -38.17 0.41 -12.56
CA ASN A 223 -37.94 1.59 -13.42
C ASN A 223 -38.91 1.68 -14.61
N GLU A 224 -39.57 0.58 -14.96
CA GLU A 224 -40.41 0.48 -16.16
C GLU A 224 -41.91 0.36 -15.83
N GLY A 225 -42.49 1.33 -15.11
CA GLY A 225 -43.92 1.37 -14.92
C GLY A 225 -44.43 1.56 -13.50
N GLY A 226 -43.53 1.82 -12.52
CA GLY A 226 -43.95 2.12 -11.16
C GLY A 226 -44.38 0.91 -10.33
N ASP A 227 -44.18 -0.30 -10.82
CA ASP A 227 -44.54 -1.53 -10.11
C ASP A 227 -43.59 -1.74 -8.90
N TYR A 228 -44.23 -1.92 -7.73
CA TYR A 228 -43.54 -2.17 -6.48
C TYR A 228 -43.40 -3.69 -6.29
N GLN A 229 -42.13 -4.17 -6.26
CA GLN A 229 -41.81 -5.56 -6.07
C GLN A 229 -41.34 -5.82 -4.67
N THR A 230 -41.92 -6.84 -4.02
CA THR A 230 -41.50 -7.29 -2.70
C THR A 230 -41.07 -8.75 -2.78
N LEU A 231 -39.82 -9.02 -2.39
CA LEU A 231 -39.23 -10.36 -2.35
C LEU A 231 -38.92 -10.73 -0.89
N ASN A 232 -39.49 -11.80 -0.40
CA ASN A 232 -39.17 -12.35 0.92
C ASN A 232 -37.98 -13.29 0.80
N PHE A 233 -37.04 -13.22 1.77
CA PHE A 233 -35.89 -14.09 1.82
C PHE A 233 -35.67 -14.62 3.25
N ASP A 234 -35.22 -15.86 3.35
CA ASP A 234 -34.78 -16.45 4.62
C ASP A 234 -33.34 -16.07 4.92
N ARG A 235 -32.48 -16.02 3.88
CA ARG A 235 -31.08 -15.60 3.96
C ARG A 235 -30.69 -14.76 2.74
N TYR A 236 -30.00 -13.67 2.99
CA TYR A 236 -29.44 -12.81 1.95
C TYR A 236 -28.04 -12.31 2.34
N ASP A 237 -27.06 -12.53 1.47
CA ASP A 237 -25.67 -12.17 1.72
C ASP A 237 -25.29 -10.93 0.92
N ILE A 238 -24.83 -9.89 1.62
CA ILE A 238 -24.39 -8.62 1.01
C ILE A 238 -22.89 -8.47 1.27
N ASN A 239 -22.13 -8.21 0.21
CA ASN A 239 -20.72 -7.84 0.34
C ASN A 239 -20.63 -6.36 0.68
N LEU A 240 -20.01 -6.06 1.83
CA LEU A 240 -19.74 -4.69 2.27
C LEU A 240 -18.40 -4.25 1.67
N SER A 241 -18.45 -3.42 0.64
CA SER A 241 -17.27 -2.80 0.05
C SER A 241 -17.00 -1.47 0.74
N LEU A 242 -15.83 -1.32 1.32
CA LEU A 242 -15.37 -0.04 1.82
C LEU A 242 -14.74 0.75 0.66
N PRO A 243 -14.91 2.08 0.60
CA PRO A 243 -14.41 2.91 -0.50
C PRO A 243 -12.90 2.72 -0.77
N ASP A 244 -12.14 2.39 0.27
CA ASP A 244 -10.68 2.22 0.19
C ASP A 244 -10.23 0.83 -0.25
N THR A 245 -11.06 -0.22 -0.06
CA THR A 245 -10.69 -1.58 -0.50
C THR A 245 -10.70 -1.71 -2.02
N GLU A 246 -11.61 -1.04 -2.72
CA GLU A 246 -11.62 -1.03 -4.19
C GLU A 246 -10.40 -0.30 -4.79
N ARG A 247 -9.95 0.79 -4.17
CA ARG A 247 -8.71 1.48 -4.58
C ARG A 247 -7.48 0.59 -4.37
N LEU A 248 -7.48 -0.24 -3.33
CA LEU A 248 -6.41 -1.21 -3.06
C LEU A 248 -6.50 -2.41 -4.02
N GLU A 249 -7.71 -2.90 -4.33
CA GLU A 249 -7.91 -3.97 -5.31
C GLU A 249 -7.55 -3.50 -6.73
N GLN A 250 -7.96 -2.31 -7.15
CA GLN A 250 -7.57 -1.74 -8.46
C GLN A 250 -6.06 -1.53 -8.58
N LYS A 251 -5.39 -1.03 -7.53
CA LYS A 251 -3.92 -0.91 -7.53
C LYS A 251 -3.22 -2.28 -7.50
N ALA A 252 -3.78 -3.28 -6.85
CA ALA A 252 -3.25 -4.64 -6.85
C ALA A 252 -3.43 -5.35 -8.19
N LEU A 253 -4.51 -5.08 -8.92
CA LEU A 253 -4.77 -5.62 -10.26
C LEU A 253 -3.93 -4.94 -11.35
N VAL A 254 -3.64 -3.64 -11.20
CA VAL A 254 -2.78 -2.89 -12.14
C VAL A 254 -1.30 -3.22 -11.93
N GLY A 255 -0.89 -3.60 -10.72
CA GLY A 255 0.48 -4.02 -10.41
C GLY A 255 0.82 -5.47 -10.81
N ASN A 256 -0.15 -6.24 -11.35
CA ASN A 256 0.02 -7.64 -11.77
C ASN A 256 -0.04 -7.83 -13.30
N ARG A 257 0.07 -6.75 -14.07
CA ARG A 257 0.23 -6.77 -15.53
C ARG A 257 1.60 -6.29 -15.96
#